data_1ab7878dee7903a0ddeead5f3fad940b
#
_entry.id   1ab7878dee7903a0ddeead5f3fad940b
#
_cell.length_a   1.000
_cell.length_b   1.000
_cell.length_c   1.000
_cell.angle_alpha   90.00
_cell.angle_beta   90.00
_cell.angle_gamma   90.00
#
_symmetry.space_group_name_H-M   'P 1'
#
loop_
_entity.id
_entity.type
_entity.pdbx_description
1 polymer ?
#
loop_
_entity_poly.entity_id
_entity_poly.type
_entity_poly.pdbx_seq_one_letter_code
_entity_poly.pdbx_strand_id
1 'polypeptide(L)'
;MTLRVVLAQCALESRQGLLNRRIAEQVDQYITGLAIDPEEQGWPLVGELKGYRCLRPPGGWFRIVYRVVLGEVEVVLVSVGQTHLAGERDVRTLARTLFSERLLR
;
A
#
# COMPACT_ATOMS: atom_id res chain seq x y z
N MET A 1 2.45 -4.62 -20.29
CA MET A 1 3.54 -5.36 -19.68
C MET A 1 3.21 -5.65 -18.23
N THR A 2 3.32 -6.89 -17.81
CA THR A 2 2.98 -7.30 -16.45
C THR A 2 4.22 -7.26 -15.57
N LEU A 3 4.14 -6.53 -14.46
CA LEU A 3 5.23 -6.43 -13.50
C LEU A 3 5.05 -7.47 -12.40
N ARG A 4 6.16 -7.88 -11.81
CA ARG A 4 6.14 -8.75 -10.65
C ARG A 4 5.71 -7.94 -9.42
N VAL A 5 4.80 -8.49 -8.63
CA VAL A 5 4.36 -7.86 -7.39
C VAL A 5 4.92 -8.66 -6.21
N VAL A 6 5.62 -7.98 -5.33
CA VAL A 6 6.17 -8.59 -4.12
C VAL A 6 5.65 -7.84 -2.89
N LEU A 7 5.51 -8.53 -1.78
CA LEU A 7 5.09 -7.93 -0.52
C LEU A 7 6.27 -7.85 0.43
N ALA A 8 6.51 -6.65 0.97
CA ALA A 8 7.44 -6.48 2.05
C ALA A 8 6.89 -7.20 3.30
N GLN A 9 7.76 -7.49 4.26
CA GLN A 9 7.39 -8.26 5.44
C GLN A 9 6.19 -7.67 6.18
N CYS A 10 6.16 -6.36 6.38
CA CYS A 10 5.03 -5.70 7.05
C CYS A 10 3.72 -5.85 6.27
N ALA A 11 3.77 -5.73 4.96
CA ALA A 11 2.59 -5.90 4.13
C ALA A 11 2.08 -7.35 4.21
N LEU A 12 2.99 -8.30 4.19
CA LEU A 12 2.65 -9.70 4.30
C LEU A 12 1.97 -9.99 5.64
N GLU A 13 2.55 -9.50 6.74
CA GLU A 13 1.98 -9.67 8.06
C GLU A 13 0.61 -9.00 8.19
N SER A 14 0.49 -7.78 7.68
CA SER A 14 -0.78 -7.06 7.70
C SER A 14 -1.86 -7.81 6.93
N ARG A 15 -1.49 -8.37 5.79
CA ARG A 15 -2.41 -9.16 4.97
C ARG A 15 -2.83 -10.44 5.69
N GLN A 16 -1.88 -11.15 6.29
CA GLN A 16 -2.17 -12.38 7.01
C GLN A 16 -3.02 -12.15 8.24
N GLY A 17 -2.92 -10.97 8.85
CA GLY A 17 -3.71 -10.60 10.02
C GLY A 17 -5.14 -10.20 9.72
N LEU A 18 -5.56 -10.14 8.46
CA LEU A 18 -6.92 -9.75 8.10
C LEU A 18 -7.89 -10.88 8.43
N LEU A 19 -8.77 -10.63 9.39
CA LEU A 19 -9.74 -11.61 9.84
C LEU A 19 -11.01 -11.61 8.97
N ASN A 20 -11.33 -10.48 8.36
CA ASN A 20 -12.48 -10.38 7.49
C ASN A 20 -12.12 -10.93 6.10
N ARG A 21 -12.67 -12.09 5.79
CA ARG A 21 -12.38 -12.80 4.54
C ARG A 21 -12.72 -11.98 3.30
N ARG A 22 -13.83 -11.26 3.34
CA ARG A 22 -14.27 -10.44 2.20
C ARG A 22 -13.29 -9.30 1.91
N ILE A 23 -12.83 -8.63 2.96
CA ILE A 23 -11.82 -7.58 2.82
C ILE A 23 -10.51 -8.17 2.32
N ALA A 24 -10.11 -9.30 2.88
CA ALA A 24 -8.89 -9.98 2.47
C ALA A 24 -8.89 -10.33 0.98
N GLU A 25 -10.00 -10.83 0.48
CA GLU A 25 -10.13 -11.15 -0.94
C GLU A 25 -10.05 -9.91 -1.81
N GLN A 26 -10.66 -8.80 -1.38
CA GLN A 26 -10.57 -7.55 -2.11
C GLN A 26 -9.14 -7.01 -2.12
N VAL A 27 -8.47 -7.06 -0.98
CA VAL A 27 -7.05 -6.66 -0.89
C VAL A 27 -6.22 -7.46 -1.88
N ASP A 28 -6.39 -8.77 -1.93
CA ASP A 28 -5.65 -9.63 -2.84
C ASP A 28 -5.90 -9.25 -4.30
N GLN A 29 -7.14 -8.95 -4.66
CA GLN A 29 -7.47 -8.54 -6.02
C GLN A 29 -6.77 -7.24 -6.41
N TYR A 30 -6.75 -6.25 -5.50
CA TYR A 30 -6.09 -4.98 -5.77
C TYR A 30 -4.58 -5.12 -5.83
N ILE A 31 -4.00 -5.95 -4.96
CA ILE A 31 -2.56 -6.24 -5.00
C ILE A 31 -2.19 -6.88 -6.33
N THR A 32 -2.94 -7.89 -6.75
CA THR A 32 -2.72 -8.56 -8.04
C THR A 32 -2.85 -7.57 -9.19
N GLY A 33 -3.82 -6.67 -9.13
CA GLY A 33 -4.03 -5.66 -10.15
C GLY A 33 -2.90 -4.66 -10.31
N LEU A 34 -2.05 -4.51 -9.29
CA LEU A 34 -0.89 -3.61 -9.37
C LEU A 34 0.18 -4.12 -10.34
N ALA A 35 0.08 -5.34 -10.81
CA ALA A 35 1.00 -5.87 -11.82
C ALA A 35 0.87 -5.13 -13.17
N ILE A 36 -0.25 -4.45 -13.39
CA ILE A 36 -0.54 -3.75 -14.64
C ILE A 36 -0.65 -2.26 -14.37
N ASP A 37 0.22 -1.47 -15.01
CA ASP A 37 0.22 -0.01 -14.93
C ASP A 37 0.11 0.55 -13.49
N PRO A 38 0.96 0.09 -12.55
CA PRO A 38 0.87 0.55 -11.17
C PRO A 38 1.13 2.05 -11.01
N GLU A 39 1.86 2.66 -11.92
CA GLU A 39 2.16 4.09 -11.88
C GLU A 39 0.96 4.93 -12.27
N GLU A 40 -0.05 4.33 -12.86
CA GLU A 40 -1.31 5.00 -13.20
C GLU A 40 -2.41 4.74 -12.19
N GLN A 41 -2.15 3.88 -11.23
CA GLN A 41 -3.09 3.58 -10.14
C GLN A 41 -2.73 4.37 -8.90
N GLY A 42 -3.74 4.60 -8.06
CA GLY A 42 -3.53 5.33 -6.81
C GLY A 42 -3.05 6.76 -7.06
N TRP A 43 -2.42 7.32 -6.05
CA TRP A 43 -1.84 8.67 -6.17
C TRP A 43 -0.46 8.71 -5.50
N PRO A 44 0.42 9.58 -5.99
CA PRO A 44 1.75 9.68 -5.42
C PRO A 44 1.70 10.33 -4.05
N LEU A 45 2.51 9.79 -3.13
CA LEU A 45 2.69 10.39 -1.82
C LEU A 45 3.79 11.45 -1.90
N VAL A 46 3.77 12.36 -0.94
CA VAL A 46 4.70 13.49 -0.89
C VAL A 46 5.50 13.46 0.41
N GLY A 47 6.43 14.41 0.55
CA GLY A 47 7.22 14.52 1.77
C GLY A 47 8.14 13.32 1.95
N GLU A 48 8.12 12.75 3.14
CA GLU A 48 8.99 11.63 3.51
C GLU A 48 8.70 10.36 2.72
N LEU A 49 7.51 10.26 2.12
CA LEU A 49 7.10 9.11 1.33
C LEU A 49 7.12 9.38 -0.17
N LYS A 50 7.88 10.37 -0.59
CA LYS A 50 8.06 10.65 -2.02
C LYS A 50 8.61 9.42 -2.72
N GLY A 51 7.98 9.05 -3.84
CA GLY A 51 8.34 7.83 -4.56
C GLY A 51 7.41 6.65 -4.27
N TYR A 52 6.61 6.76 -3.23
CA TYR A 52 5.59 5.77 -2.91
C TYR A 52 4.23 6.24 -3.43
N ARG A 53 3.34 5.29 -3.63
CA ARG A 53 1.98 5.57 -4.05
C ARG A 53 1.01 4.90 -3.09
N CYS A 54 -0.17 5.48 -2.97
CA CYS A 54 -1.23 4.92 -2.14
C CYS A 54 -2.43 4.59 -3.01
N LEU A 55 -2.89 3.35 -2.93
CA LEU A 55 -4.11 2.91 -3.59
C LEU A 55 -5.21 2.80 -2.54
N ARG A 56 -6.29 3.54 -2.77
CA ARG A 56 -7.44 3.53 -1.88
C ARG A 56 -8.68 3.22 -2.72
N PRO A 57 -9.17 1.98 -2.63
CA PRO A 57 -10.32 1.58 -3.42
C PRO A 57 -11.60 2.33 -3.06
N PRO A 58 -12.58 2.39 -3.95
CA PRO A 58 -13.89 2.93 -3.63
C PRO A 58 -14.49 2.20 -2.42
N GLY A 59 -15.07 2.96 -1.49
CA GLY A 59 -15.55 2.42 -0.23
C GLY A 59 -14.58 2.62 0.92
N GLY A 60 -13.30 2.79 0.64
CA GLY A 60 -12.33 3.28 1.61
C GLY A 60 -12.03 2.40 2.81
N TRP A 61 -12.28 1.09 2.73
CA TRP A 61 -12.08 0.20 3.87
C TRP A 61 -10.63 -0.19 4.10
N PHE A 62 -9.76 0.00 3.11
CA PHE A 62 -8.35 -0.32 3.24
C PHE A 62 -7.52 0.55 2.30
N ARG A 63 -6.21 0.59 2.56
CA ARG A 63 -5.25 1.31 1.75
C ARG A 63 -4.05 0.40 1.51
N ILE A 64 -3.49 0.53 0.31
CA ILE A 64 -2.30 -0.22 -0.08
C ILE A 64 -1.24 0.80 -0.46
N VAL A 65 -0.13 0.79 0.27
CA VAL A 65 1.03 1.64 -0.04
C VAL A 65 2.06 0.80 -0.76
N TYR A 66 2.52 1.28 -1.89
CA TYR A 66 3.44 0.54 -2.73
C TYR A 66 4.39 1.49 -3.46
N ARG A 67 5.41 0.92 -4.04
CA ARG A 67 6.31 1.64 -4.93
C ARG A 67 6.71 0.73 -6.09
N VAL A 68 7.18 1.35 -7.17
CA VAL A 68 7.71 0.62 -8.33
C VAL A 68 9.22 0.78 -8.32
N VAL A 69 9.94 -0.32 -8.23
CA VAL A 69 11.40 -0.33 -8.16
C VAL A 69 11.93 -1.39 -9.13
N LEU A 70 12.76 -0.95 -10.06
CA LEU A 70 13.46 -1.85 -10.98
C LEU A 70 12.53 -2.85 -11.70
N GLY A 71 11.37 -2.37 -12.13
CA GLY A 71 10.43 -3.21 -12.86
C GLY A 71 9.59 -4.14 -11.97
N GLU A 72 9.65 -3.95 -10.66
CA GLU A 72 8.82 -4.68 -9.72
C GLU A 72 7.95 -3.74 -8.93
N VAL A 73 6.80 -4.22 -8.50
CA VAL A 73 5.93 -3.51 -7.55
C VAL A 73 6.18 -4.08 -6.17
N GLU A 74 6.60 -3.23 -5.25
CA GLU A 74 6.77 -3.62 -3.85
C GLU A 74 5.64 -3.02 -3.03
N VAL A 75 4.79 -3.88 -2.47
CA VAL A 75 3.75 -3.46 -1.53
C VAL A 75 4.36 -3.40 -0.15
N VAL A 76 4.36 -2.23 0.47
CA VAL A 76 5.03 -2.02 1.75
C VAL A 76 4.07 -1.98 2.93
N LEU A 77 2.81 -1.65 2.70
CA LEU A 77 1.83 -1.58 3.78
C LEU A 77 0.43 -1.86 3.26
N VAL A 78 -0.31 -2.65 4.01
CA VAL A 78 -1.75 -2.81 3.85
C VAL A 78 -2.39 -2.34 5.16
N SER A 79 -3.20 -1.29 5.10
CA SER A 79 -3.86 -0.73 6.27
C SER A 79 -5.36 -0.84 6.12
N VAL A 80 -6.03 -1.39 7.12
CA VAL A 80 -7.49 -1.57 7.13
C VAL A 80 -8.11 -0.62 8.15
N GLY A 81 -9.24 -0.07 7.80
CA GLY A 81 -10.01 0.82 8.66
C GLY A 81 -10.41 2.10 7.96
N GLN A 82 -11.45 2.72 8.49
CA GLN A 82 -11.89 4.03 8.02
C GLN A 82 -10.96 5.07 8.58
N THR A 83 -9.92 5.36 7.85
CA THR A 83 -9.11 6.50 8.21
C THR A 83 -9.43 7.60 7.22
N HIS A 84 -10.08 8.63 7.72
CA HIS A 84 -10.26 9.86 6.98
C HIS A 84 -8.95 10.63 6.96
N LEU A 85 -7.94 9.97 6.46
CA LEU A 85 -6.63 10.59 6.41
C LEU A 85 -6.44 11.13 5.01
N ALA A 86 -6.73 12.39 4.86
CA ALA A 86 -6.46 13.11 3.63
C ALA A 86 -5.44 14.20 3.95
N GLY A 87 -4.30 14.17 3.30
CA GLY A 87 -3.31 15.22 3.37
C GLY A 87 -2.06 14.89 4.16
N GLU A 88 -1.33 15.92 4.56
CA GLU A 88 -0.01 15.79 5.20
C GLU A 88 0.01 14.93 6.46
N ARG A 89 -1.07 14.98 7.21
CA ARG A 89 -1.20 14.24 8.45
C ARG A 89 -1.16 12.74 8.21
N ASP A 90 -1.77 12.31 7.12
CA ASP A 90 -1.80 10.90 6.71
C ASP A 90 -0.40 10.44 6.33
N VAL A 91 0.28 11.24 5.52
CA VAL A 91 1.64 10.94 5.07
C VAL A 91 2.59 10.80 6.26
N ARG A 92 2.50 11.71 7.24
CA ARG A 92 3.34 11.64 8.44
C ARG A 92 3.09 10.39 9.25
N THR A 93 1.82 10.02 9.41
CA THR A 93 1.45 8.82 10.15
C THR A 93 1.97 7.57 9.46
N LEU A 94 1.81 7.49 8.15
CA LEU A 94 2.32 6.38 7.37
C LEU A 94 3.84 6.31 7.41
N ALA A 95 4.51 7.44 7.23
CA ALA A 95 5.97 7.49 7.29
C ALA A 95 6.49 7.02 8.64
N ARG A 96 5.88 7.49 9.72
CA ARG A 96 6.26 7.11 11.07
C ARG A 96 6.10 5.60 11.27
N THR A 97 4.99 5.04 10.81
CA THR A 97 4.75 3.60 10.91
C THR A 97 5.80 2.81 10.14
N LEU A 98 6.07 3.21 8.89
CA LEU A 98 7.02 2.51 8.05
C LEU A 98 8.45 2.62 8.59
N PHE A 99 8.84 3.79 9.08
CA PHE A 99 10.18 3.98 9.64
C PHE A 99 10.36 3.25 10.97
N SER A 100 9.34 3.25 11.83
CA SER A 100 9.43 2.57 13.11
C SER A 100 9.54 1.05 12.94
N GLU A 101 9.01 0.51 11.86
CA GLU A 101 9.11 -0.91 11.55
C GLU A 101 10.33 -1.23 10.67
N ARG A 102 11.15 -0.24 10.41
CA ARG A 102 12.37 -0.36 9.59
C ARG A 102 12.11 -0.88 8.17
N LEU A 103 10.96 -0.57 7.63
CA LEU A 103 10.61 -0.99 6.28
C LEU A 103 11.24 -0.10 5.22
N LEU A 104 11.52 1.15 5.58
CA LEU A 104 12.16 2.12 4.70
C LEU A 104 13.56 2.39 5.19
N ARG A 105 14.51 2.13 4.35
CA ARG A 105 15.92 2.43 4.62
C ARG A 105 16.47 3.29 3.51
#